data_9991b74a3074d2bd221ab5f600a80409
#
_entry.id   9991b74a3074d2bd221ab5f600a80409
#
_cell.length_a   1.000
_cell.length_b   1.000
_cell.length_c   1.000
_cell.angle_alpha   90.00
_cell.angle_beta   90.00
_cell.angle_gamma   90.00
#
_symmetry.space_group_name_H-M   'P 1'
#
loop_
_entity.id
_entity.type
_entity.pdbx_description
1 polymer ?
#
loop_
_entity_poly.entity_id
_entity_poly.type
_entity_poly.pdbx_seq_one_letter_code
_entity_poly.pdbx_strand_id
1 'polypeptide(L)'
;MTAPRAARRHARTTAAWGAVGALAVGVLAAAPPAAAASGASGRAAAGASVSGTVAIAAARSSEYLPGTTCRAFPADNYWHTDISRLPKHARSAQWMSHMQASLRRLHPDFGPAYGEQPVPYGIPITVVNGATRVPVRFGYASESDRVRYPLNASTKIEGGSDAGGDRHAIVVDAATCTLFETWDTHQRASGWYAGSGAVWSLTSNALRPKGWTSADAAGLPILPGLLRYDEVARGKVDHAIRFTTDVTDRRFVWPARHQAGSVRNAAYPPMGARFRLKKGYDISRYSASAQVVLKAMKRYGLVLADNGSPWYFQGTSDTRWGSGIIEALKRVPASAFEAVDTSKLKIKGGSAKARKR
;
A
#
# COMPACT_ATOMS: atom_id res chain seq x y z
N MET A 1 27.58 41.31 -23.13
CA MET A 1 27.68 41.07 -21.67
C MET A 1 26.66 40.01 -21.29
N THR A 2 27.10 38.78 -21.22
CA THR A 2 26.29 37.58 -20.98
C THR A 2 26.51 37.10 -19.54
N ALA A 3 25.47 37.06 -18.74
CA ALA A 3 25.50 36.55 -17.35
C ALA A 3 25.45 35.02 -17.33
N PRO A 4 26.17 34.33 -16.43
CA PRO A 4 26.20 32.87 -16.37
C PRO A 4 25.00 32.28 -15.61
N ARG A 5 24.43 31.23 -16.20
CA ARG A 5 23.39 30.39 -15.57
C ARG A 5 23.98 29.60 -14.39
N ALA A 6 23.44 29.82 -13.20
CA ALA A 6 23.74 29.02 -12.01
C ALA A 6 23.13 27.62 -12.13
N ALA A 7 23.97 26.61 -12.16
CA ALA A 7 23.58 25.21 -12.06
C ALA A 7 23.17 24.89 -10.62
N ARG A 8 21.91 24.62 -10.39
CA ARG A 8 21.43 24.08 -9.10
C ARG A 8 21.82 22.60 -9.00
N ARG A 9 22.75 22.30 -8.14
CA ARG A 9 23.10 20.94 -7.73
C ARG A 9 21.99 20.40 -6.82
N HIS A 10 21.31 19.34 -7.25
CA HIS A 10 20.39 18.59 -6.41
C HIS A 10 21.24 17.73 -5.48
N ALA A 11 21.15 17.99 -4.19
CA ALA A 11 21.73 17.15 -3.16
C ALA A 11 21.00 15.81 -3.14
N ARG A 12 21.73 14.73 -3.41
CA ARG A 12 21.28 13.36 -3.21
C ARG A 12 21.42 13.06 -1.74
N THR A 13 20.31 13.00 -1.00
CA THR A 13 20.27 12.37 0.32
C THR A 13 20.11 10.86 0.14
N THR A 14 21.22 10.17 0.08
CA THR A 14 21.28 8.73 0.29
C THR A 14 21.18 8.49 1.81
N ALA A 15 20.05 8.01 2.28
CA ALA A 15 19.93 7.49 3.62
C ALA A 15 20.75 6.19 3.73
N ALA A 16 21.93 6.26 4.33
CA ALA A 16 22.73 5.12 4.66
C ALA A 16 22.21 4.53 5.98
N TRP A 17 21.64 3.34 5.95
CA TRP A 17 21.26 2.58 7.12
C TRP A 17 22.48 1.87 7.67
N GLY A 18 22.99 2.39 8.81
CA GLY A 18 24.08 1.78 9.55
C GLY A 18 23.61 0.55 10.31
N ALA A 19 24.28 -0.58 10.08
CA ALA A 19 24.17 -1.76 10.91
C ALA A 19 24.84 -1.50 12.28
N VAL A 20 24.08 -1.60 13.37
CA VAL A 20 24.61 -1.61 14.75
C VAL A 20 24.63 -3.05 15.23
N GLY A 21 25.83 -3.51 15.58
CA GLY A 21 26.11 -4.85 16.03
C GLY A 21 25.56 -5.14 17.43
N ALA A 22 25.17 -6.40 17.63
CA ALA A 22 24.65 -6.95 18.86
C ALA A 22 25.76 -7.16 19.91
N LEU A 23 25.50 -6.73 21.15
CA LEU A 23 26.19 -7.22 22.36
C LEU A 23 25.15 -7.93 23.22
N ALA A 24 25.35 -9.24 23.38
CA ALA A 24 24.51 -10.08 24.23
C ALA A 24 24.98 -9.94 25.69
N VAL A 25 24.06 -9.63 26.59
CA VAL A 25 24.20 -9.84 28.02
C VAL A 25 23.02 -10.67 28.51
N GLY A 26 23.32 -11.88 28.94
CA GLY A 26 22.35 -12.79 29.54
C GLY A 26 22.06 -12.43 30.98
N VAL A 27 20.78 -12.44 31.36
CA VAL A 27 20.34 -12.50 32.75
C VAL A 27 19.28 -13.58 32.88
N LEU A 28 19.59 -14.63 33.67
CA LEU A 28 18.62 -15.61 34.13
C LEU A 28 17.72 -14.98 35.21
N ALA A 29 16.44 -15.16 35.11
CA ALA A 29 15.53 -14.99 36.26
C ALA A 29 14.43 -16.04 36.25
N ALA A 30 14.19 -16.59 37.43
CA ALA A 30 13.40 -17.76 37.76
C ALA A 30 11.89 -17.53 37.68
N ALA A 31 11.15 -18.63 37.45
CA ALA A 31 9.68 -18.70 37.48
C ALA A 31 9.16 -18.90 38.93
N PRO A 32 7.98 -18.40 39.28
CA PRO A 32 7.19 -18.85 40.42
C PRO A 32 6.02 -19.78 40.04
N PRO A 33 5.45 -20.53 41.00
CA PRO A 33 4.70 -21.73 40.75
C PRO A 33 3.17 -21.52 40.54
N ALA A 34 2.55 -22.56 39.97
CA ALA A 34 1.14 -22.66 39.68
C ALA A 34 0.29 -22.77 40.95
N ALA A 35 -0.85 -22.09 40.96
CA ALA A 35 -1.95 -22.34 41.90
C ALA A 35 -3.16 -22.93 41.14
N ALA A 36 -3.59 -24.10 41.60
CA ALA A 36 -4.79 -24.78 41.19
C ALA A 36 -6.00 -24.17 41.89
N ALA A 37 -7.10 -23.99 41.17
CA ALA A 37 -8.41 -23.77 41.76
C ALA A 37 -9.50 -24.53 40.96
N SER A 38 -10.24 -25.30 41.73
CA SER A 38 -11.26 -26.27 41.41
C SER A 38 -12.58 -25.72 40.87
N GLY A 39 -13.30 -26.62 40.21
CA GLY A 39 -14.49 -26.46 39.43
C GLY A 39 -15.76 -25.93 40.13
N ALA A 40 -16.67 -25.52 39.26
CA ALA A 40 -18.12 -25.55 39.52
C ALA A 40 -18.87 -25.77 38.20
N SER A 41 -19.64 -26.84 38.18
CA SER A 41 -20.59 -27.21 37.14
C SER A 41 -21.81 -26.28 37.17
N GLY A 42 -22.15 -25.66 36.04
CA GLY A 42 -23.39 -24.89 35.86
C GLY A 42 -24.09 -25.25 34.55
N ARG A 43 -25.33 -25.63 34.65
CA ARG A 43 -26.26 -26.18 33.65
C ARG A 43 -26.38 -25.32 32.37
N ALA A 44 -26.56 -26.05 31.28
CA ALA A 44 -26.97 -25.52 29.98
C ALA A 44 -28.37 -24.89 30.01
N ALA A 45 -28.48 -23.70 29.42
CA ALA A 45 -29.74 -23.16 28.94
C ALA A 45 -29.62 -22.93 27.45
N ALA A 46 -30.55 -23.55 26.70
CA ALA A 46 -30.64 -23.42 25.26
C ALA A 46 -31.04 -21.99 24.88
N GLY A 47 -30.20 -21.33 24.08
CA GLY A 47 -30.49 -20.05 23.44
C GLY A 47 -30.32 -20.19 21.95
N ALA A 48 -31.43 -20.29 21.24
CA ALA A 48 -31.46 -20.37 19.79
C ALA A 48 -31.20 -19.01 19.12
N SER A 49 -30.52 -19.05 17.96
CA SER A 49 -30.61 -18.12 16.84
C SER A 49 -30.17 -16.69 17.03
N VAL A 50 -28.83 -16.46 16.94
CA VAL A 50 -28.23 -15.18 16.53
C VAL A 50 -27.23 -15.37 15.40
N SER A 51 -27.03 -16.59 14.89
CA SER A 51 -25.97 -16.87 13.89
C SER A 51 -26.21 -16.27 12.49
N GLY A 52 -27.47 -16.02 12.09
CA GLY A 52 -27.77 -15.53 10.74
C GLY A 52 -27.45 -14.04 10.52
N THR A 53 -27.73 -13.21 11.51
CA THR A 53 -27.54 -11.74 11.40
C THR A 53 -26.07 -11.32 11.50
N VAL A 54 -25.30 -12.04 12.33
CA VAL A 54 -23.86 -11.78 12.47
C VAL A 54 -23.09 -12.23 11.23
N ALA A 55 -23.46 -13.35 10.61
CA ALA A 55 -22.84 -13.83 9.38
C ALA A 55 -23.13 -12.90 8.18
N ILE A 56 -24.33 -12.34 8.07
CA ILE A 56 -24.70 -11.36 7.02
C ILE A 56 -23.97 -10.03 7.25
N ALA A 57 -23.82 -9.57 8.48
CA ALA A 57 -23.05 -8.37 8.80
C ALA A 57 -21.57 -8.55 8.52
N ALA A 58 -20.98 -9.70 8.83
CA ALA A 58 -19.59 -10.04 8.51
C ALA A 58 -19.35 -10.16 7.00
N ALA A 59 -20.29 -10.75 6.25
CA ALA A 59 -20.20 -10.85 4.79
C ALA A 59 -20.30 -9.46 4.11
N ARG A 60 -21.14 -8.56 4.62
CA ARG A 60 -21.24 -7.17 4.14
C ARG A 60 -20.01 -6.32 4.47
N SER A 61 -19.34 -6.58 5.59
CA SER A 61 -18.12 -5.84 5.97
C SER A 61 -16.94 -6.06 5.04
N SER A 62 -16.95 -7.11 4.20
CA SER A 62 -15.82 -7.44 3.30
C SER A 62 -15.66 -6.51 2.11
N GLU A 63 -16.67 -5.77 1.73
CA GLU A 63 -16.64 -4.86 0.57
C GLU A 63 -16.26 -3.42 0.95
N TYR A 64 -16.30 -3.10 2.25
CA TYR A 64 -16.08 -1.75 2.77
C TYR A 64 -14.75 -1.64 3.51
N LEU A 65 -14.22 -0.44 3.54
CA LEU A 65 -13.06 -0.11 4.36
C LEU A 65 -13.43 -0.24 5.85
N PRO A 66 -12.55 -0.80 6.70
CA PRO A 66 -12.83 -0.98 8.12
C PRO A 66 -13.32 0.31 8.80
N GLY A 67 -14.38 0.20 9.59
CA GLY A 67 -14.99 1.33 10.28
C GLY A 67 -15.79 2.29 9.39
N THR A 68 -16.11 1.91 8.15
CA THR A 68 -16.86 2.75 7.20
C THR A 68 -17.91 1.95 6.42
N THR A 69 -18.76 2.66 5.68
CA THR A 69 -19.60 2.13 4.60
C THR A 69 -19.03 2.45 3.21
N CYS A 70 -17.79 2.90 3.14
CA CYS A 70 -17.12 3.29 1.90
C CYS A 70 -16.33 2.11 1.31
N ARG A 71 -16.44 1.91 0.00
CA ARG A 71 -15.57 0.99 -0.75
C ARG A 71 -14.26 1.68 -1.11
N ALA A 72 -13.20 0.91 -1.33
CA ALA A 72 -11.98 1.41 -1.94
C ALA A 72 -12.16 1.54 -3.45
N PHE A 73 -12.90 2.53 -3.90
CA PHE A 73 -13.31 2.82 -5.28
C PHE A 73 -14.42 1.90 -5.86
N PRO A 74 -15.03 2.28 -6.99
CA PRO A 74 -16.01 1.46 -7.69
C PRO A 74 -15.44 0.12 -8.17
N ALA A 75 -16.27 -0.91 -8.25
CA ALA A 75 -15.87 -2.26 -8.64
C ALA A 75 -15.28 -2.37 -10.08
N ASP A 76 -15.52 -1.38 -10.92
CA ASP A 76 -14.94 -1.29 -12.27
C ASP A 76 -13.68 -0.41 -12.34
N ASN A 77 -13.13 -0.05 -11.17
CA ASN A 77 -11.84 0.65 -11.09
C ASN A 77 -10.69 -0.27 -11.51
N TYR A 78 -9.63 0.32 -12.05
CA TYR A 78 -8.39 -0.36 -12.44
C TYR A 78 -7.82 -1.25 -11.32
N TRP A 79 -7.91 -0.82 -10.07
CA TRP A 79 -7.41 -1.59 -8.93
C TRP A 79 -8.09 -2.95 -8.81
N HIS A 80 -9.38 -3.06 -9.13
CA HIS A 80 -10.20 -4.28 -9.04
C HIS A 80 -10.22 -5.11 -10.34
N THR A 81 -9.43 -4.72 -11.35
CA THR A 81 -9.48 -5.39 -12.66
C THR A 81 -8.71 -6.70 -12.65
N ASP A 82 -9.38 -7.79 -13.01
CA ASP A 82 -8.77 -9.10 -13.23
C ASP A 82 -7.84 -9.05 -14.45
N ILE A 83 -6.56 -9.33 -14.23
CA ILE A 83 -5.50 -9.33 -15.26
C ILE A 83 -4.97 -10.74 -15.56
N SER A 84 -5.56 -11.78 -14.98
CA SER A 84 -5.07 -13.15 -15.06
C SER A 84 -4.99 -13.69 -16.49
N ARG A 85 -5.81 -13.14 -17.40
CA ARG A 85 -5.89 -13.54 -18.81
C ARG A 85 -5.26 -12.52 -19.77
N LEU A 86 -4.72 -11.41 -19.27
CA LEU A 86 -4.07 -10.43 -20.15
C LEU A 86 -2.78 -11.03 -20.76
N PRO A 87 -2.39 -10.59 -21.96
CA PRO A 87 -1.14 -11.03 -22.55
C PRO A 87 0.06 -10.52 -21.74
N LYS A 88 1.15 -11.26 -21.77
CA LYS A 88 2.44 -10.83 -21.27
C LYS A 88 2.89 -9.59 -22.07
N HIS A 89 3.40 -8.57 -21.37
CA HIS A 89 3.90 -7.36 -22.01
C HIS A 89 5.17 -7.67 -22.83
N ALA A 90 5.29 -7.10 -24.02
CA ALA A 90 6.42 -7.36 -24.93
C ALA A 90 7.79 -7.09 -24.28
N ARG A 91 7.88 -6.08 -23.39
CA ARG A 91 9.10 -5.74 -22.64
C ARG A 91 9.21 -6.44 -21.28
N SER A 92 8.38 -7.43 -21.00
CA SER A 92 8.37 -8.07 -19.68
C SER A 92 9.76 -8.58 -19.28
N ALA A 93 10.49 -9.23 -20.18
CA ALA A 93 11.84 -9.75 -19.88
C ALA A 93 12.81 -8.61 -19.52
N GLN A 94 12.78 -7.50 -20.26
CA GLN A 94 13.63 -6.32 -20.02
C GLN A 94 13.30 -5.68 -18.66
N TRP A 95 12.00 -5.43 -18.38
CA TRP A 95 11.58 -4.83 -17.13
C TRP A 95 11.95 -5.71 -15.93
N MET A 96 11.69 -7.02 -16.01
CA MET A 96 12.07 -7.97 -14.97
C MET A 96 13.57 -7.99 -14.69
N SER A 97 14.40 -7.92 -15.76
CA SER A 97 15.85 -7.85 -15.65
C SER A 97 16.31 -6.57 -14.94
N HIS A 98 15.80 -5.41 -15.36
CA HIS A 98 16.16 -4.12 -14.75
C HIS A 98 15.65 -3.94 -13.32
N MET A 99 14.62 -4.69 -12.93
CA MET A 99 14.15 -4.79 -11.54
C MET A 99 14.88 -5.88 -10.75
N GLN A 100 15.97 -6.43 -11.26
CA GLN A 100 16.79 -7.46 -10.62
C GLN A 100 16.00 -8.71 -10.20
N ALA A 101 14.97 -9.10 -10.95
CA ALA A 101 14.02 -10.14 -10.54
C ALA A 101 14.67 -11.52 -10.33
N SER A 102 15.79 -11.83 -10.99
CA SER A 102 16.56 -13.08 -10.78
C SER A 102 17.28 -13.15 -9.44
N LEU A 103 17.56 -11.98 -8.83
CA LEU A 103 18.34 -11.85 -7.59
C LEU A 103 17.46 -11.50 -6.39
N ARG A 104 16.22 -11.07 -6.63
CA ARG A 104 15.32 -10.54 -5.59
C ARG A 104 14.18 -11.50 -5.26
N ARG A 105 13.61 -11.26 -4.10
CA ARG A 105 12.36 -11.87 -3.62
C ARG A 105 11.37 -10.76 -3.28
N LEU A 106 10.10 -11.11 -3.11
CA LEU A 106 9.13 -10.18 -2.54
C LEU A 106 9.57 -9.72 -1.15
N HIS A 107 9.31 -8.45 -0.86
CA HIS A 107 9.50 -7.90 0.47
C HIS A 107 8.19 -7.25 0.94
N PRO A 108 7.47 -7.88 1.88
CA PRO A 108 6.36 -7.21 2.57
C PRO A 108 6.89 -6.00 3.35
N ASP A 109 6.45 -4.81 2.98
CA ASP A 109 6.82 -3.55 3.62
C ASP A 109 5.77 -3.17 4.68
N PHE A 110 5.46 -4.14 5.51
CA PHE A 110 4.51 -4.08 6.63
C PHE A 110 4.73 -5.30 7.54
N GLY A 111 4.26 -5.23 8.77
CA GLY A 111 4.41 -6.34 9.70
C GLY A 111 3.97 -5.98 11.12
N PRO A 112 4.15 -6.93 12.07
CA PRO A 112 3.78 -6.73 13.47
C PRO A 112 4.73 -5.77 14.19
N ALA A 113 5.95 -5.60 13.67
CA ALA A 113 6.99 -4.77 14.27
C ALA A 113 7.95 -4.28 13.20
N TYR A 114 8.65 -3.19 13.49
CA TYR A 114 9.77 -2.68 12.70
C TYR A 114 11.09 -3.06 13.41
N GLY A 115 11.82 -4.01 12.82
CA GLY A 115 13.02 -4.56 13.48
C GLY A 115 12.66 -5.17 14.82
N GLU A 116 13.40 -4.82 15.87
CA GLU A 116 13.17 -5.26 17.25
C GLU A 116 12.13 -4.41 18.00
N GLN A 117 11.69 -3.30 17.40
CA GLN A 117 10.72 -2.40 18.01
C GLN A 117 9.31 -2.98 17.84
N PRO A 118 8.48 -3.04 18.91
CA PRO A 118 7.11 -3.50 18.83
C PRO A 118 6.16 -2.44 18.20
N VAL A 119 6.64 -1.70 17.22
CA VAL A 119 5.90 -0.65 16.53
C VAL A 119 5.29 -1.25 15.27
N PRO A 120 3.97 -1.12 15.04
CA PRO A 120 3.35 -1.61 13.82
C PRO A 120 4.00 -1.00 12.58
N TYR A 121 4.45 -1.87 11.69
CA TYR A 121 5.14 -1.51 10.46
C TYR A 121 4.15 -1.52 9.28
N GLY A 122 4.20 -0.51 8.44
CA GLY A 122 3.31 -0.29 7.30
C GLY A 122 2.62 1.07 7.35
N ILE A 123 1.76 1.34 6.37
CA ILE A 123 1.09 2.64 6.24
C ILE A 123 -0.23 2.64 7.02
N PRO A 124 -0.39 3.53 8.03
CA PRO A 124 -1.60 3.56 8.84
C PRO A 124 -2.76 4.25 8.12
N ILE A 125 -3.99 3.87 8.48
CA ILE A 125 -5.22 4.51 8.02
C ILE A 125 -5.90 5.16 9.23
N THR A 126 -6.31 6.42 9.05
CA THR A 126 -7.18 7.15 9.97
C THR A 126 -8.57 7.23 9.37
N VAL A 127 -9.60 6.87 10.13
CA VAL A 127 -11.00 7.06 9.73
C VAL A 127 -11.58 8.21 10.56
N VAL A 128 -12.19 9.15 9.87
CA VAL A 128 -12.94 10.26 10.49
C VAL A 128 -14.38 10.27 9.96
N ASN A 129 -15.28 10.95 10.66
CA ASN A 129 -16.68 11.06 10.26
C ASN A 129 -17.09 12.54 10.29
N GLY A 130 -16.91 13.24 9.17
CA GLY A 130 -17.24 14.67 9.07
C GLY A 130 -16.35 15.57 9.93
N ALA A 131 -15.06 15.23 10.12
CA ALA A 131 -14.16 15.99 10.96
C ALA A 131 -13.86 17.40 10.40
N THR A 132 -13.58 18.34 11.31
CA THR A 132 -13.09 19.68 10.97
C THR A 132 -11.83 19.57 10.11
N ARG A 133 -11.79 20.35 9.04
CA ARG A 133 -10.67 20.37 8.10
C ARG A 133 -9.79 21.60 8.34
N VAL A 134 -8.49 21.39 8.24
CA VAL A 134 -7.45 22.41 8.47
C VAL A 134 -6.67 22.69 7.17
N PRO A 135 -6.08 23.88 7.00
CA PRO A 135 -5.20 24.16 5.88
C PRO A 135 -3.90 23.37 6.02
N VAL A 136 -3.35 22.94 4.87
CA VAL A 136 -2.05 22.25 4.78
C VAL A 136 -1.19 23.04 3.80
N ARG A 137 0.06 23.30 4.16
CA ARG A 137 1.07 23.86 3.24
C ARG A 137 1.79 22.72 2.54
N PHE A 138 1.95 22.83 1.23
CA PHE A 138 2.57 21.79 0.41
C PHE A 138 3.91 22.24 -0.19
N GLY A 139 4.90 21.33 -0.17
CA GLY A 139 6.15 21.51 -0.90
C GLY A 139 5.93 21.49 -2.41
N TYR A 140 5.15 20.51 -2.91
CA TYR A 140 4.73 20.40 -4.31
C TYR A 140 3.32 21.00 -4.50
N ALA A 141 3.16 22.29 -4.15
CA ALA A 141 1.85 22.95 -4.14
C ALA A 141 1.16 23.01 -5.51
N SER A 142 1.92 23.03 -6.62
CA SER A 142 1.39 23.05 -7.99
C SER A 142 0.77 21.73 -8.43
N GLU A 143 1.14 20.64 -7.75
CA GLU A 143 0.68 19.29 -8.04
C GLU A 143 -0.11 18.67 -6.88
N SER A 144 -0.51 19.49 -5.90
CA SER A 144 -1.29 19.08 -4.74
C SER A 144 -2.71 19.67 -4.77
N ASP A 145 -3.68 18.93 -4.23
CA ASP A 145 -5.03 19.43 -4.04
C ASP A 145 -5.05 20.40 -2.86
N ARG A 146 -5.01 21.70 -3.14
CA ARG A 146 -4.95 22.80 -2.16
C ARG A 146 -6.31 23.08 -1.53
N VAL A 147 -6.89 22.05 -0.93
CA VAL A 147 -8.11 22.11 -0.12
C VAL A 147 -7.76 22.00 1.37
N ARG A 148 -8.76 22.06 2.23
CA ARG A 148 -8.56 21.78 3.66
C ARG A 148 -8.63 20.26 3.90
N TYR A 149 -7.74 19.73 4.74
CA TYR A 149 -7.61 18.29 5.05
C TYR A 149 -8.12 18.01 6.47
N PRO A 150 -8.73 16.83 6.73
CA PRO A 150 -9.22 16.45 8.06
C PRO A 150 -8.07 15.91 8.95
N LEU A 151 -6.99 16.69 9.07
CA LEU A 151 -5.83 16.36 9.91
C LEU A 151 -5.99 16.94 11.30
N ASN A 152 -5.65 16.15 12.32
CA ASN A 152 -5.68 16.55 13.72
C ASN A 152 -4.64 15.77 14.53
N ALA A 153 -4.55 15.99 15.83
CA ALA A 153 -3.56 15.34 16.70
C ALA A 153 -3.69 13.80 16.76
N SER A 154 -4.85 13.23 16.40
CA SER A 154 -5.06 11.78 16.32
C SER A 154 -4.79 11.19 14.93
N THR A 155 -4.42 12.01 13.95
CA THR A 155 -4.06 11.53 12.62
C THR A 155 -2.83 10.63 12.71
N LYS A 156 -2.97 9.40 12.25
CA LYS A 156 -1.88 8.44 12.22
C LYS A 156 -0.95 8.76 11.05
N ILE A 157 0.35 8.85 11.35
CA ILE A 157 1.41 9.09 10.37
C ILE A 157 2.29 7.83 10.34
N GLU A 158 2.71 7.43 9.15
CA GLU A 158 3.59 6.29 8.94
C GLU A 158 4.88 6.42 9.78
N GLY A 159 5.21 5.38 10.52
CA GLY A 159 6.32 5.34 11.46
C GLY A 159 6.07 6.07 12.78
N GLY A 160 4.98 6.86 12.90
CA GLY A 160 4.66 7.66 14.10
C GLY A 160 4.98 9.15 13.93
N SER A 161 4.66 9.94 14.98
CA SER A 161 4.79 11.43 14.95
C SER A 161 6.22 11.90 14.70
N ASP A 162 7.20 11.18 15.23
CA ASP A 162 8.61 11.59 15.26
C ASP A 162 9.52 10.78 14.31
N ALA A 163 8.93 9.85 13.55
CA ALA A 163 9.67 9.04 12.60
C ALA A 163 10.21 9.88 11.43
N GLY A 164 11.30 9.41 10.85
CA GLY A 164 11.78 9.81 9.53
C GLY A 164 11.05 9.05 8.41
N GLY A 165 11.57 9.10 7.21
CA GLY A 165 11.04 8.38 6.03
C GLY A 165 9.90 9.12 5.34
N ASP A 166 9.02 8.37 4.69
CA ASP A 166 8.00 8.93 3.78
C ASP A 166 6.83 9.59 4.51
N ARG A 167 6.57 9.21 5.78
CA ARG A 167 5.59 9.86 6.64
C ARG A 167 4.22 10.02 5.98
N HIS A 168 3.73 8.99 5.34
CA HIS A 168 2.40 9.02 4.75
C HIS A 168 1.31 9.17 5.82
N ALA A 169 0.31 9.99 5.52
CA ALA A 169 -0.93 10.02 6.29
C ALA A 169 -2.11 9.78 5.34
N ILE A 170 -2.88 8.72 5.64
CA ILE A 170 -4.07 8.34 4.88
C ILE A 170 -5.28 8.56 5.77
N VAL A 171 -6.20 9.42 5.33
CA VAL A 171 -7.44 9.71 6.06
C VAL A 171 -8.65 9.44 5.17
N VAL A 172 -9.57 8.62 5.67
CA VAL A 172 -10.86 8.37 5.06
C VAL A 172 -11.94 9.09 5.84
N ASP A 173 -12.62 10.03 5.18
CA ASP A 173 -13.83 10.64 5.72
C ASP A 173 -15.05 9.76 5.38
N ALA A 174 -15.52 9.03 6.39
CA ALA A 174 -16.60 8.05 6.22
C ALA A 174 -17.96 8.70 5.91
N ALA A 175 -18.17 9.96 6.32
CA ALA A 175 -19.42 10.69 6.05
C ALA A 175 -19.59 10.98 4.56
N THR A 176 -18.48 11.19 3.83
CA THR A 176 -18.51 11.61 2.42
C THR A 176 -17.84 10.61 1.48
N CYS A 177 -17.28 9.50 2.00
CA CYS A 177 -16.43 8.58 1.27
C CYS A 177 -15.33 9.32 0.49
N THR A 178 -14.68 10.27 1.16
CA THR A 178 -13.56 11.03 0.58
C THR A 178 -12.24 10.54 1.18
N LEU A 179 -11.28 10.26 0.31
CA LEU A 179 -9.93 9.87 0.67
C LEU A 179 -9.01 11.08 0.57
N PHE A 180 -8.24 11.31 1.64
CA PHE A 180 -7.18 12.30 1.71
C PHE A 180 -5.86 11.58 1.97
N GLU A 181 -4.86 11.85 1.18
CA GLU A 181 -3.53 11.28 1.34
C GLU A 181 -2.47 12.38 1.27
N THR A 182 -1.48 12.30 2.16
CA THR A 182 -0.34 13.21 2.17
C THR A 182 0.96 12.43 2.33
N TRP A 183 2.04 12.94 1.73
CA TRP A 183 3.41 12.48 1.86
C TRP A 183 4.24 13.53 2.58
N ASP A 184 5.26 13.12 3.34
CA ASP A 184 6.13 13.99 4.17
C ASP A 184 5.30 14.88 5.10
N THR A 185 4.44 14.23 5.89
CA THR A 185 3.42 14.89 6.72
C THR A 185 3.98 15.30 8.08
N HIS A 186 3.84 16.59 8.42
CA HIS A 186 4.31 17.16 9.69
C HIS A 186 3.27 18.08 10.32
N GLN A 187 3.05 17.90 11.62
CA GLN A 187 2.39 18.90 12.46
C GLN A 187 3.47 19.79 13.06
N ARG A 188 3.44 21.08 12.72
CA ARG A 188 4.40 22.10 13.18
C ARG A 188 3.68 23.15 14.02
N ALA A 189 4.41 23.95 14.81
CA ALA A 189 3.82 25.08 15.52
C ALA A 189 3.07 26.05 14.59
N SER A 190 3.53 26.19 13.34
CA SER A 190 2.91 27.01 12.30
C SER A 190 1.74 26.33 11.55
N GLY A 191 1.27 25.17 11.98
CA GLY A 191 0.23 24.36 11.35
C GLY A 191 0.76 23.16 10.57
N TRP A 192 -0.10 22.54 9.76
CA TRP A 192 0.23 21.35 9.00
C TRP A 192 1.05 21.67 7.76
N TYR A 193 2.04 20.81 7.49
CA TYR A 193 2.85 20.76 6.27
C TYR A 193 2.85 19.35 5.71
N ALA A 194 2.88 19.23 4.39
CA ALA A 194 3.18 17.99 3.71
C ALA A 194 4.02 18.26 2.43
N GLY A 195 4.78 17.28 1.98
CA GLY A 195 5.49 17.36 0.71
C GLY A 195 4.51 17.46 -0.45
N SER A 196 3.53 16.56 -0.49
CA SER A 196 2.42 16.55 -1.45
C SER A 196 1.12 16.11 -0.80
N GLY A 197 -0.01 16.41 -1.46
CA GLY A 197 -1.32 15.97 -0.99
C GLY A 197 -2.31 15.75 -2.12
N ALA A 198 -3.17 14.75 -1.94
CA ALA A 198 -4.14 14.35 -2.94
C ALA A 198 -5.48 13.97 -2.32
N VAL A 199 -6.56 14.22 -3.05
CA VAL A 199 -7.93 13.96 -2.61
C VAL A 199 -8.69 13.21 -3.70
N TRP A 200 -9.41 12.17 -3.31
CA TRP A 200 -10.28 11.40 -4.19
C TRP A 200 -11.66 11.17 -3.57
N SER A 201 -12.69 11.17 -4.41
CA SER A 201 -13.95 10.54 -4.06
C SER A 201 -13.82 9.03 -4.25
N LEU A 202 -14.04 8.26 -3.20
CA LEU A 202 -14.03 6.79 -3.26
C LEU A 202 -15.21 6.20 -4.06
N THR A 203 -16.19 7.03 -4.43
CA THR A 203 -17.33 6.64 -5.26
C THR A 203 -17.14 6.95 -6.74
N SER A 204 -15.96 7.48 -7.13
CA SER A 204 -15.67 7.95 -8.48
C SER A 204 -14.41 7.28 -9.05
N ASN A 205 -14.39 7.09 -10.36
CA ASN A 205 -13.21 6.66 -11.12
C ASN A 205 -12.38 7.83 -11.67
N ALA A 206 -12.63 9.07 -11.25
CA ALA A 206 -11.88 10.23 -11.73
C ALA A 206 -10.38 10.09 -11.37
N LEU A 207 -9.52 10.37 -12.35
CA LEU A 207 -8.09 10.46 -12.15
C LEU A 207 -7.67 11.91 -11.94
N ARG A 208 -6.55 12.12 -11.24
CA ARG A 208 -5.89 13.42 -11.10
C ARG A 208 -5.50 14.02 -12.45
N PRO A 209 -5.21 15.32 -12.54
CA PRO A 209 -4.64 15.94 -13.74
C PRO A 209 -3.40 15.18 -14.23
N LYS A 210 -3.23 15.11 -15.54
CA LYS A 210 -2.04 14.49 -16.14
C LYS A 210 -0.79 15.32 -15.80
N GLY A 211 0.25 14.66 -15.33
CA GLY A 211 1.50 15.29 -14.90
C GLY A 211 1.52 15.62 -13.40
N TRP A 212 0.43 15.40 -12.66
CA TRP A 212 0.39 15.62 -11.22
C TRP A 212 0.80 14.37 -10.46
N THR A 213 1.71 14.54 -9.50
CA THR A 213 1.99 13.52 -8.48
C THR A 213 0.81 13.36 -7.51
N SER A 214 0.92 12.48 -6.55
CA SER A 214 0.03 12.35 -5.39
C SER A 214 0.88 12.22 -4.13
N ALA A 215 0.37 11.58 -3.09
CA ALA A 215 1.22 11.06 -2.02
C ALA A 215 2.09 9.87 -2.50
N ASP A 216 1.78 9.32 -3.68
CA ASP A 216 2.52 8.28 -4.39
C ASP A 216 3.10 8.85 -5.70
N ALA A 217 4.33 8.49 -6.07
CA ALA A 217 5.03 9.08 -7.22
C ALA A 217 4.32 8.87 -8.56
N ALA A 218 3.55 7.80 -8.70
CA ALA A 218 2.76 7.54 -9.91
C ALA A 218 1.54 8.46 -10.10
N GLY A 219 1.23 9.33 -9.13
CA GLY A 219 0.00 10.12 -9.14
C GLY A 219 -1.25 9.25 -8.98
N LEU A 220 -1.11 8.10 -8.31
CA LEU A 220 -2.16 7.15 -7.96
C LEU A 220 -2.53 7.27 -6.46
N PRO A 221 -3.71 6.82 -6.04
CA PRO A 221 -4.02 6.67 -4.62
C PRO A 221 -3.26 5.49 -4.02
N ILE A 222 -2.79 5.64 -2.78
CA ILE A 222 -2.08 4.61 -2.01
C ILE A 222 -3.08 3.58 -1.45
N LEU A 223 -4.15 4.05 -0.80
CA LEU A 223 -5.11 3.22 -0.07
C LEU A 223 -5.59 1.97 -0.83
N PRO A 224 -6.04 2.05 -2.09
CA PRO A 224 -6.57 0.88 -2.80
C PRO A 224 -5.50 -0.14 -3.16
N GLY A 225 -4.23 0.23 -3.08
CA GLY A 225 -3.08 -0.66 -3.32
C GLY A 225 -2.47 -1.24 -2.05
N LEU A 226 -2.92 -0.86 -0.86
CA LEU A 226 -2.43 -1.44 0.39
C LEU A 226 -3.08 -2.79 0.65
N LEU A 227 -2.25 -3.80 0.94
CA LEU A 227 -2.73 -5.06 1.49
C LEU A 227 -3.24 -4.83 2.91
N ARG A 228 -4.47 -5.22 3.22
CA ARG A 228 -5.06 -5.04 4.54
C ARG A 228 -5.22 -6.37 5.27
N TYR A 229 -4.95 -6.36 6.58
CA TYR A 229 -5.07 -7.56 7.40
C TYR A 229 -6.49 -8.15 7.39
N ASP A 230 -7.52 -7.30 7.46
CA ASP A 230 -8.91 -7.73 7.45
C ASP A 230 -9.31 -8.49 6.18
N GLU A 231 -8.73 -8.16 5.03
CA GLU A 231 -8.94 -8.87 3.77
C GLU A 231 -8.33 -10.27 3.81
N VAL A 232 -7.11 -10.38 4.30
CA VAL A 232 -6.42 -11.67 4.44
C VAL A 232 -7.14 -12.56 5.45
N ALA A 233 -7.55 -11.99 6.59
CA ALA A 233 -8.30 -12.71 7.62
C ALA A 233 -9.65 -13.26 7.12
N ARG A 234 -10.30 -12.54 6.19
CA ARG A 234 -11.54 -12.99 5.53
C ARG A 234 -11.30 -13.93 4.34
N GLY A 235 -10.06 -14.22 4.01
CA GLY A 235 -9.71 -15.13 2.92
C GLY A 235 -9.83 -14.52 1.51
N LYS A 236 -9.96 -13.19 1.37
CA LYS A 236 -10.14 -12.55 0.06
C LYS A 236 -9.48 -11.17 -0.01
N VAL A 237 -8.58 -11.01 -0.97
CA VAL A 237 -8.05 -9.74 -1.47
C VAL A 237 -8.50 -9.59 -2.91
N ASP A 238 -9.26 -8.54 -3.24
CA ASP A 238 -9.88 -8.36 -4.56
C ASP A 238 -9.42 -7.11 -5.30
N HIS A 239 -8.18 -6.72 -5.05
CA HIS A 239 -7.53 -5.60 -5.71
C HIS A 239 -6.05 -5.89 -5.99
N ALA A 240 -5.45 -5.09 -6.87
CA ALA A 240 -4.02 -5.07 -7.10
C ALA A 240 -3.29 -4.44 -5.91
N ILE A 241 -2.06 -4.84 -5.66
CA ILE A 241 -1.24 -4.32 -4.57
C ILE A 241 -0.19 -3.35 -5.14
N ARG A 242 0.02 -2.19 -4.50
CA ARG A 242 1.10 -1.27 -4.89
C ARG A 242 2.46 -1.86 -4.50
N PHE A 243 3.48 -1.56 -5.31
CA PHE A 243 4.85 -1.97 -5.03
C PHE A 243 5.86 -0.98 -5.65
N THR A 244 7.13 -1.13 -5.28
CA THR A 244 8.20 -0.22 -5.65
C THR A 244 9.35 -0.91 -6.40
N THR A 245 10.15 -0.12 -7.11
CA THR A 245 11.47 -0.46 -7.62
C THR A 245 12.38 0.77 -7.62
N ASP A 246 13.68 0.56 -7.66
CA ASP A 246 14.70 1.61 -7.50
C ASP A 246 14.87 2.51 -8.74
N VAL A 247 14.75 1.93 -9.94
CA VAL A 247 14.97 2.67 -11.20
C VAL A 247 13.78 2.49 -12.14
N THR A 248 13.19 3.61 -12.55
CA THR A 248 12.04 3.64 -13.44
C THR A 248 12.29 4.51 -14.66
N ASP A 249 11.57 4.21 -15.75
CA ASP A 249 11.56 5.07 -16.94
C ASP A 249 10.87 6.42 -16.64
N ARG A 250 11.37 7.49 -17.25
CA ARG A 250 10.76 8.85 -17.17
C ARG A 250 9.45 8.97 -17.94
N ARG A 251 8.67 7.90 -17.96
CA ARG A 251 7.32 7.81 -18.54
C ARG A 251 6.38 7.16 -17.55
N PHE A 252 5.12 7.26 -17.83
CA PHE A 252 4.08 6.51 -17.13
C PHE A 252 3.07 5.92 -18.11
N VAL A 253 2.42 4.86 -17.67
CA VAL A 253 1.31 4.24 -18.40
C VAL A 253 0.02 4.38 -17.59
N TRP A 254 -1.11 4.44 -18.30
CA TRP A 254 -2.42 4.51 -17.65
C TRP A 254 -2.60 3.35 -16.66
N PRO A 255 -3.16 3.60 -15.46
CA PRO A 255 -3.83 4.82 -14.99
C PRO A 255 -2.93 5.85 -14.32
N ALA A 256 -1.61 5.58 -14.19
CA ALA A 256 -0.71 6.55 -13.60
C ALA A 256 -0.82 7.92 -14.28
N ARG A 257 -0.52 8.97 -13.52
CA ARG A 257 -0.62 10.37 -13.95
C ARG A 257 0.71 11.07 -13.98
N HIS A 258 1.68 10.57 -13.22
CA HIS A 258 2.99 11.16 -13.03
C HIS A 258 4.09 10.10 -13.14
N GLN A 259 5.32 10.54 -13.26
CA GLN A 259 6.53 9.74 -13.30
C GLN A 259 7.58 10.33 -12.33
N ALA A 260 8.40 9.48 -11.73
CA ALA A 260 9.56 9.86 -10.93
C ALA A 260 10.83 9.13 -11.40
N GLY A 261 10.87 8.77 -12.69
CA GLY A 261 11.98 8.01 -13.28
C GLY A 261 13.26 8.81 -13.38
N SER A 262 14.39 8.11 -13.24
CA SER A 262 15.73 8.66 -13.42
C SER A 262 16.29 8.47 -14.84
N VAL A 263 15.73 7.53 -15.62
CA VAL A 263 16.23 7.17 -16.96
C VAL A 263 15.18 7.38 -18.06
N ARG A 264 15.64 7.68 -19.27
CA ARG A 264 14.82 7.71 -20.50
C ARG A 264 15.11 6.45 -21.31
N ASN A 265 14.64 5.31 -20.83
CA ASN A 265 14.89 4.02 -21.48
C ASN A 265 13.70 3.09 -21.29
N ALA A 266 13.07 2.68 -22.39
CA ALA A 266 11.91 1.80 -22.38
C ALA A 266 12.20 0.37 -21.88
N ALA A 267 13.46 -0.01 -21.72
CA ALA A 267 13.84 -1.26 -21.07
C ALA A 267 13.58 -1.27 -19.55
N TYR A 268 13.41 -0.09 -18.94
CA TYR A 268 12.99 0.06 -17.55
C TYR A 268 11.47 0.19 -17.44
N PRO A 269 10.86 -0.30 -16.35
CA PRO A 269 9.42 -0.19 -16.17
C PRO A 269 8.99 1.26 -15.94
N PRO A 270 7.88 1.73 -16.56
CA PRO A 270 7.29 3.03 -16.27
C PRO A 270 6.35 2.95 -15.05
N MET A 271 6.08 4.08 -14.38
CA MET A 271 5.03 4.17 -13.37
C MET A 271 3.67 3.71 -13.94
N GLY A 272 2.90 2.98 -13.14
CA GLY A 272 1.64 2.36 -13.56
C GLY A 272 1.80 1.00 -14.26
N ALA A 273 3.01 0.53 -14.52
CA ALA A 273 3.25 -0.81 -15.05
C ALA A 273 2.68 -1.88 -14.12
N ARG A 274 2.07 -2.93 -14.69
CA ARG A 274 1.40 -3.98 -13.92
C ARG A 274 2.09 -5.31 -14.09
N PHE A 275 2.27 -6.00 -12.97
CA PHE A 275 2.92 -7.30 -12.91
C PHE A 275 1.99 -8.31 -12.26
N ARG A 276 2.05 -9.56 -12.67
CA ARG A 276 1.30 -10.63 -12.00
C ARG A 276 2.22 -11.79 -11.64
N LEU A 277 1.89 -12.51 -10.59
CA LEU A 277 2.46 -13.80 -10.29
C LEU A 277 2.04 -14.78 -11.40
N LYS A 278 2.99 -15.48 -12.00
CA LYS A 278 2.75 -16.41 -13.12
C LYS A 278 1.71 -17.46 -12.74
N LYS A 279 0.82 -17.81 -13.67
CA LYS A 279 -0.26 -18.79 -13.43
C LYS A 279 0.29 -20.13 -12.92
N GLY A 280 1.38 -20.63 -13.51
CA GLY A 280 2.00 -21.91 -13.16
C GLY A 280 2.83 -21.90 -11.87
N TYR A 281 3.00 -20.76 -11.18
CA TYR A 281 3.72 -20.76 -9.92
C TYR A 281 2.93 -21.50 -8.85
N ASP A 282 3.52 -22.57 -8.28
CA ASP A 282 2.85 -23.36 -7.24
C ASP A 282 2.79 -22.63 -5.92
N ILE A 283 1.57 -22.40 -5.43
CA ILE A 283 1.30 -21.74 -4.14
C ILE A 283 0.77 -22.71 -3.07
N SER A 284 0.64 -24.01 -3.37
CA SER A 284 0.04 -25.01 -2.46
C SER A 284 0.82 -25.19 -1.16
N ARG A 285 2.15 -24.98 -1.22
CA ARG A 285 3.07 -25.10 -0.08
C ARG A 285 3.06 -23.90 0.87
N TYR A 286 2.33 -22.85 0.56
CA TYR A 286 2.22 -21.66 1.40
C TYR A 286 1.07 -21.80 2.39
N SER A 287 1.16 -21.11 3.54
CA SER A 287 0.06 -21.04 4.52
C SER A 287 -1.22 -20.48 3.88
N ALA A 288 -2.39 -20.81 4.43
CA ALA A 288 -3.67 -20.34 3.90
C ALA A 288 -3.72 -18.81 3.72
N SER A 289 -3.24 -18.05 4.71
CA SER A 289 -3.17 -16.59 4.65
C SER A 289 -2.25 -16.09 3.52
N ALA A 290 -1.07 -16.70 3.34
CA ALA A 290 -0.18 -16.36 2.24
C ALA A 290 -0.79 -16.72 0.88
N GLN A 291 -1.49 -17.85 0.77
CA GLN A 291 -2.21 -18.22 -0.45
C GLN A 291 -3.27 -17.20 -0.85
N VAL A 292 -3.97 -16.57 0.11
CA VAL A 292 -4.94 -15.49 -0.17
C VAL A 292 -4.25 -14.35 -0.92
N VAL A 293 -3.10 -13.89 -0.42
CA VAL A 293 -2.31 -12.81 -1.04
C VAL A 293 -1.77 -13.24 -2.41
N LEU A 294 -1.21 -14.44 -2.51
CA LEU A 294 -0.65 -14.95 -3.77
C LEU A 294 -1.71 -15.20 -4.85
N LYS A 295 -2.93 -15.59 -4.46
CA LYS A 295 -4.09 -15.65 -5.37
C LYS A 295 -4.45 -14.25 -5.90
N ALA A 296 -4.43 -13.23 -5.06
CA ALA A 296 -4.64 -11.85 -5.50
C ALA A 296 -3.53 -11.38 -6.44
N MET A 297 -2.27 -11.70 -6.16
CA MET A 297 -1.14 -11.39 -7.04
C MET A 297 -1.22 -12.11 -8.41
N LYS A 298 -1.82 -13.30 -8.48
CA LYS A 298 -2.12 -13.97 -9.76
C LYS A 298 -3.25 -13.29 -10.52
N ARG A 299 -4.28 -12.84 -9.81
CA ARG A 299 -5.52 -12.35 -10.41
C ARG A 299 -5.47 -10.85 -10.70
N TYR A 300 -5.04 -10.07 -9.72
CA TYR A 300 -5.03 -8.60 -9.79
C TYR A 300 -3.61 -8.05 -9.93
N GLY A 301 -2.59 -8.78 -9.47
CA GLY A 301 -1.18 -8.44 -9.62
C GLY A 301 -0.70 -7.29 -8.75
N LEU A 302 0.46 -6.75 -9.14
CA LEU A 302 1.15 -5.64 -8.52
C LEU A 302 1.14 -4.43 -9.46
N VAL A 303 1.01 -3.20 -8.93
CA VAL A 303 1.09 -1.94 -9.67
C VAL A 303 2.33 -1.18 -9.22
N LEU A 304 3.20 -0.84 -10.16
CA LEU A 304 4.36 0.00 -9.87
C LEU A 304 3.89 1.44 -9.64
N ALA A 305 3.95 1.89 -8.40
CA ALA A 305 3.34 3.12 -7.94
C ALA A 305 4.35 4.14 -7.41
N ASP A 306 5.55 3.68 -6.99
CA ASP A 306 6.60 4.56 -6.50
C ASP A 306 8.00 4.02 -6.77
N ASN A 307 9.02 4.88 -6.58
CA ASN A 307 10.40 4.46 -6.45
C ASN A 307 10.67 4.04 -5.00
N GLY A 308 11.55 3.08 -4.83
CA GLY A 308 11.92 2.51 -3.54
C GLY A 308 12.76 1.27 -3.73
N SER A 309 12.90 0.47 -2.71
CA SER A 309 13.61 -0.82 -2.81
C SER A 309 12.88 -1.75 -3.78
N PRO A 310 13.61 -2.51 -4.62
CA PRO A 310 13.01 -3.40 -5.60
C PRO A 310 12.15 -4.49 -4.94
N TRP A 311 10.91 -4.66 -5.43
CA TRP A 311 9.96 -5.68 -5.01
C TRP A 311 9.43 -5.52 -3.58
N TYR A 312 9.53 -4.32 -3.00
CA TYR A 312 8.83 -3.97 -1.79
C TYR A 312 7.36 -3.69 -2.14
N PHE A 313 6.43 -4.33 -1.43
CA PHE A 313 5.00 -4.12 -1.60
C PHE A 313 4.36 -3.79 -0.26
N GLN A 314 3.44 -2.84 -0.26
CA GLN A 314 2.96 -2.21 0.95
C GLN A 314 1.66 -2.81 1.46
N GLY A 315 1.50 -2.73 2.77
CA GLY A 315 0.29 -3.08 3.50
C GLY A 315 0.03 -2.09 4.62
N THR A 316 -1.13 -2.26 5.25
CA THR A 316 -1.50 -1.40 6.38
C THR A 316 -0.68 -1.72 7.62
N SER A 317 -0.36 -0.66 8.38
CA SER A 317 0.12 -0.80 9.76
C SER A 317 -0.97 -1.45 10.62
N ASP A 318 -0.71 -2.68 11.07
CA ASP A 318 -1.66 -3.48 11.85
C ASP A 318 -0.91 -4.46 12.76
N THR A 319 -1.16 -4.41 14.06
CA THR A 319 -0.50 -5.28 15.05
C THR A 319 -0.90 -6.75 14.92
N ARG A 320 -1.96 -7.04 14.18
CA ARG A 320 -2.44 -8.42 13.96
C ARG A 320 -1.65 -9.18 12.90
N TRP A 321 -0.77 -8.51 12.11
CA TRP A 321 0.10 -9.21 11.18
C TRP A 321 1.00 -10.20 11.92
N GLY A 322 0.92 -11.47 11.57
CA GLY A 322 1.80 -12.50 12.12
C GLY A 322 3.11 -12.61 11.35
N SER A 323 4.23 -12.89 12.03
CA SER A 323 5.52 -13.12 11.38
C SER A 323 5.49 -14.23 10.33
N GLY A 324 4.68 -15.28 10.55
CA GLY A 324 4.59 -16.43 9.65
C GLY A 324 4.13 -16.07 8.23
N ILE A 325 3.17 -15.16 8.05
CA ILE A 325 2.75 -14.71 6.71
C ILE A 325 3.84 -13.84 6.07
N ILE A 326 4.48 -12.97 6.84
CA ILE A 326 5.57 -12.11 6.37
C ILE A 326 6.71 -12.95 5.82
N GLU A 327 7.21 -13.92 6.61
CA GLU A 327 8.29 -14.81 6.20
C GLU A 327 7.88 -15.73 5.03
N ALA A 328 6.63 -16.15 4.98
CA ALA A 328 6.12 -16.92 3.83
C ALA A 328 6.19 -16.10 2.53
N LEU A 329 5.75 -14.84 2.55
CA LEU A 329 5.77 -13.97 1.37
C LEU A 329 7.20 -13.60 0.94
N LYS A 330 8.14 -13.43 1.88
CA LYS A 330 9.57 -13.22 1.58
C LYS A 330 10.22 -14.39 0.84
N ARG A 331 9.66 -15.60 0.88
CA ARG A 331 10.18 -16.75 0.10
C ARG A 331 9.82 -16.72 -1.38
N VAL A 332 8.89 -15.86 -1.82
CA VAL A 332 8.45 -15.79 -3.21
C VAL A 332 9.53 -15.10 -4.07
N PRO A 333 10.13 -15.80 -5.05
CA PRO A 333 11.14 -15.18 -5.91
C PRO A 333 10.47 -14.17 -6.85
N ALA A 334 11.10 -13.02 -7.04
CA ALA A 334 10.60 -12.00 -7.95
C ALA A 334 10.58 -12.50 -9.42
N SER A 335 11.44 -13.43 -9.78
CA SER A 335 11.43 -14.11 -11.09
C SER A 335 10.15 -14.91 -11.38
N ALA A 336 9.33 -15.19 -10.35
CA ALA A 336 8.02 -15.81 -10.53
C ALA A 336 6.96 -14.85 -11.10
N PHE A 337 7.27 -13.57 -11.23
CA PHE A 337 6.38 -12.56 -11.82
C PHE A 337 6.66 -12.34 -13.30
N GLU A 338 5.72 -11.69 -13.96
CA GLU A 338 5.82 -11.19 -15.33
C GLU A 338 5.03 -9.90 -15.49
N ALA A 339 5.50 -8.98 -16.32
CA ALA A 339 4.72 -7.79 -16.68
C ALA A 339 3.60 -8.16 -17.65
N VAL A 340 2.43 -7.53 -17.50
CA VAL A 340 1.27 -7.74 -18.38
C VAL A 340 0.94 -6.48 -19.18
N ASP A 341 0.42 -6.67 -20.39
CA ASP A 341 -0.05 -5.58 -21.24
C ASP A 341 -1.46 -5.14 -20.81
N THR A 342 -1.55 -3.96 -20.20
CA THR A 342 -2.80 -3.34 -19.75
C THR A 342 -3.35 -2.31 -20.74
N SER A 343 -2.74 -2.11 -21.89
CA SER A 343 -3.11 -1.05 -22.86
C SER A 343 -4.57 -1.10 -23.27
N LYS A 344 -5.14 -2.30 -23.42
CA LYS A 344 -6.53 -2.52 -23.81
C LYS A 344 -7.55 -2.36 -22.68
N LEU A 345 -7.12 -2.13 -21.43
CA LEU A 345 -8.02 -1.89 -20.30
C LEU A 345 -8.53 -0.46 -20.27
N LYS A 346 -7.76 0.48 -20.78
CA LYS A 346 -8.12 1.90 -20.79
C LYS A 346 -9.37 2.15 -21.62
N ILE A 347 -10.36 2.82 -21.01
CA ILE A 347 -11.57 3.31 -21.68
C ILE A 347 -11.41 4.79 -22.01
N LYS A 348 -11.06 5.61 -20.98
CA LYS A 348 -10.91 7.07 -21.08
C LYS A 348 -9.68 7.53 -20.31
N GLY A 349 -8.96 8.51 -20.83
CA GLY A 349 -7.68 8.97 -20.27
C GLY A 349 -7.80 9.62 -18.89
N GLY A 350 -8.89 10.29 -18.58
CA GLY A 350 -9.14 10.95 -17.28
C GLY A 350 -9.88 10.09 -16.27
N SER A 351 -10.01 8.79 -16.50
CA SER A 351 -10.75 7.87 -15.63
C SER A 351 -9.96 6.59 -15.38
N ALA A 352 -9.99 6.09 -14.16
CA ALA A 352 -9.50 4.78 -13.76
C ALA A 352 -10.50 3.65 -14.04
N LYS A 353 -11.68 3.95 -14.61
CA LYS A 353 -12.62 2.93 -15.06
C LYS A 353 -11.95 2.04 -16.10
N ALA A 354 -11.91 0.75 -15.84
CA ALA A 354 -11.28 -0.23 -16.70
C ALA A 354 -12.30 -1.06 -17.48
N ARG A 355 -11.94 -1.47 -18.69
CA ARG A 355 -12.73 -2.39 -19.48
C ARG A 355 -12.74 -3.76 -18.81
N LYS A 356 -13.93 -4.30 -18.54
CA LYS A 356 -14.10 -5.71 -18.12
C LYS A 356 -13.70 -6.63 -19.29
N ARG A 357 -13.03 -7.73 -19.00
CA ARG A 357 -12.67 -8.78 -19.94
C ARG A 357 -13.06 -10.15 -19.42
#